data_d132050ab8c26d64890ff40b68152642
#
_entry.id   d132050ab8c26d64890ff40b68152642
#
_cell.length_a   1.000
_cell.length_b   1.000
_cell.length_c   1.000
_cell.angle_alpha   90.00
_cell.angle_beta   90.00
_cell.angle_gamma   90.00
#
_symmetry.space_group_name_H-M   'P 1'
#
loop_
_entity.id
_entity.type
_entity.pdbx_description
1 polymer ?
#
loop_
_entity_poly.entity_id
_entity_poly.type
_entity_poly.pdbx_seq_one_letter_code
_entity_poly.pdbx_strand_id
1 'polypeptide(L)'
;SRFGNYNNLDIYLSVLHDKYTEEGNFKKALKFLNEIVFHPDVYAKKFSSEKLEIVKSTMRSILSSLKEDGASYSLLRLFEVMDKDRVSSYRMVGYLEDLDKVTPESLYQYYQKVIRSDIVDVFVIGDIDFKEITKMIREVVPIKTVKRKRIPYLLADIKPRARKVAVKEKIDTAQSKLAIGCRCYGLSSYERNYALTLYNVILGGSGDSKLFKEVREKNSLCYVINSVPNKLDHLVLIRAGIDKENYSRALELIEKELQDMRKGIFSDEDIKIAKEYFCTALDEVLDSPNRILDNYYMMELLGTDDLEEKSRKIMEVSKTEI
;
A
#
# COMPACT_ATOMS: atom_id res chain seq x y z
N SER A 1 -3.56 -5.72 5.23
CA SER A 1 -2.66 -4.77 4.53
C SER A 1 -1.37 -4.54 5.31
N ARG A 2 -0.39 -3.85 4.68
CA ARG A 2 0.82 -3.35 5.32
C ARG A 2 0.87 -1.83 5.20
N PHE A 3 1.17 -1.17 6.29
CA PHE A 3 1.34 0.28 6.34
C PHE A 3 2.67 0.63 7.01
N GLY A 4 3.71 0.86 6.19
CA GLY A 4 5.07 1.06 6.67
C GLY A 4 5.57 -0.10 7.52
N ASN A 5 5.88 0.17 8.79
CA ASN A 5 6.35 -0.83 9.74
C ASN A 5 5.24 -1.70 10.36
N TYR A 6 3.97 -1.45 10.03
CA TYR A 6 2.85 -2.19 10.58
C TYR A 6 2.23 -3.15 9.57
N ASN A 7 1.88 -4.33 10.03
CA ASN A 7 0.93 -5.20 9.36
C ASN A 7 -0.45 -4.93 9.97
N ASN A 8 -1.41 -4.54 9.15
CA ASN A 8 -2.74 -4.15 9.58
C ASN A 8 -3.75 -5.24 9.24
N LEU A 9 -4.71 -5.42 10.12
CA LEU A 9 -5.97 -6.08 9.83
C LEU A 9 -7.03 -4.98 9.66
N ASP A 10 -7.51 -4.80 8.43
CA ASP A 10 -8.49 -3.79 8.09
C ASP A 10 -9.86 -4.45 7.95
N ILE A 11 -10.86 -3.90 8.62
CA ILE A 11 -12.25 -4.39 8.55
C ILE A 11 -13.12 -3.22 8.11
N TYR A 12 -13.73 -3.36 6.95
CA TYR A 12 -14.59 -2.35 6.34
C TYR A 12 -16.05 -2.79 6.43
N LEU A 13 -16.91 -1.85 6.79
CA LEU A 13 -18.34 -2.04 6.77
C LEU A 13 -18.99 -0.80 6.14
N SER A 14 -19.79 -1.02 5.10
CA SER A 14 -20.58 0.02 4.46
C SER A 14 -22.05 -0.30 4.64
N VAL A 15 -22.81 0.67 5.13
CA VAL A 15 -24.25 0.52 5.38
C VAL A 15 -25.01 1.73 4.87
N LEU A 16 -26.26 1.54 4.54
CA LEU A 16 -27.14 2.66 4.21
C LEU A 16 -27.43 3.47 5.48
N HIS A 17 -27.42 4.78 5.30
CA HIS A 17 -27.82 5.70 6.37
C HIS A 17 -29.31 5.48 6.74
N ASP A 18 -29.61 5.61 8.03
CA ASP A 18 -30.97 5.37 8.59
C ASP A 18 -32.08 6.15 7.87
N LYS A 19 -31.75 7.33 7.31
CA LYS A 19 -32.66 8.13 6.47
C LYS A 19 -33.19 7.39 5.22
N TYR A 20 -32.44 6.40 4.71
CA TYR A 20 -32.75 5.66 3.49
C TYR A 20 -33.15 4.20 3.74
N THR A 21 -33.22 3.80 5.01
CA THR A 21 -33.54 2.45 5.44
C THR A 21 -34.28 2.47 6.79
N GLU A 22 -34.14 1.42 7.59
CA GLU A 22 -34.73 1.33 8.92
C GLU A 22 -33.91 2.06 9.99
N GLU A 23 -34.55 2.61 10.98
CA GLU A 23 -33.92 3.28 12.11
C GLU A 23 -32.97 2.33 12.87
N GLY A 24 -31.82 2.84 13.26
CA GLY A 24 -30.81 2.12 14.01
C GLY A 24 -29.95 1.16 13.18
N ASN A 25 -29.96 1.29 11.85
CA ASN A 25 -29.16 0.46 10.95
C ASN A 25 -27.65 0.59 11.24
N PHE A 26 -27.15 1.79 11.47
CA PHE A 26 -25.74 1.99 11.85
C PHE A 26 -25.39 1.27 13.17
N LYS A 27 -26.26 1.34 14.17
CA LYS A 27 -26.06 0.63 15.45
C LYS A 27 -26.07 -0.89 15.29
N LYS A 28 -26.93 -1.44 14.39
CA LYS A 28 -26.94 -2.86 14.04
C LYS A 28 -25.63 -3.26 13.37
N ALA A 29 -25.13 -2.45 12.45
CA ALA A 29 -23.85 -2.64 11.77
C ALA A 29 -22.67 -2.66 12.77
N LEU A 30 -22.61 -1.73 13.72
CA LEU A 30 -21.60 -1.74 14.78
C LEU A 30 -21.66 -2.99 15.66
N LYS A 31 -22.88 -3.45 16.02
CA LYS A 31 -23.05 -4.70 16.78
C LYS A 31 -22.57 -5.91 16.01
N PHE A 32 -22.88 -6.00 14.71
CA PHE A 32 -22.42 -7.05 13.83
C PHE A 32 -20.88 -7.08 13.73
N LEU A 33 -20.26 -5.89 13.57
CA LEU A 33 -18.81 -5.77 13.57
C LEU A 33 -18.19 -6.20 14.91
N ASN A 34 -18.81 -5.80 16.02
CA ASN A 34 -18.38 -6.22 17.36
C ASN A 34 -18.46 -7.75 17.51
N GLU A 35 -19.55 -8.37 17.03
CA GLU A 35 -19.72 -9.83 17.07
C GLU A 35 -18.60 -10.54 16.29
N ILE A 36 -18.34 -10.12 15.04
CA ILE A 36 -17.30 -10.75 14.20
C ILE A 36 -15.92 -10.61 14.83
N VAL A 37 -15.60 -9.41 15.38
CA VAL A 37 -14.24 -9.12 15.85
C VAL A 37 -13.98 -9.67 17.24
N PHE A 38 -14.93 -9.52 18.18
CA PHE A 38 -14.70 -9.80 19.59
C PHE A 38 -15.38 -11.06 20.13
N HIS A 39 -16.32 -11.65 19.35
CA HIS A 39 -17.08 -12.84 19.72
C HIS A 39 -16.95 -13.96 18.66
N PRO A 40 -15.69 -14.39 18.33
CA PRO A 40 -15.49 -15.41 17.34
C PRO A 40 -16.10 -16.76 17.77
N ASP A 41 -16.48 -17.56 16.78
CA ASP A 41 -16.96 -18.93 17.01
C ASP A 41 -15.82 -19.83 17.49
N VAL A 42 -15.67 -19.93 18.80
CA VAL A 42 -14.63 -20.72 19.48
C VAL A 42 -15.23 -21.60 20.57
N TYR A 43 -14.70 -22.80 20.68
CA TYR A 43 -15.07 -23.73 21.74
C TYR A 43 -13.81 -24.23 22.47
N ALA A 44 -13.85 -24.33 23.80
CA ALA A 44 -12.74 -24.79 24.62
C ALA A 44 -11.39 -24.12 24.29
N LYS A 45 -11.42 -22.80 24.07
CA LYS A 45 -10.24 -21.95 23.74
C LYS A 45 -9.54 -22.36 22.43
N LYS A 46 -10.29 -22.81 21.44
CA LYS A 46 -9.78 -23.13 20.10
C LYS A 46 -10.83 -22.85 19.02
N PHE A 47 -10.36 -22.55 17.82
CA PHE A 47 -11.18 -22.47 16.64
C PHE A 47 -11.59 -23.86 16.14
N SER A 48 -12.61 -23.95 15.27
CA SER A 48 -13.01 -25.18 14.62
C SER A 48 -11.87 -25.75 13.77
N SER A 49 -11.49 -27.01 14.00
CA SER A 49 -10.48 -27.70 13.19
C SER A 49 -10.94 -27.86 11.74
N GLU A 50 -12.21 -28.13 11.49
CA GLU A 50 -12.79 -28.26 10.16
C GLU A 50 -12.70 -26.93 9.38
N LYS A 51 -13.15 -25.83 10.00
CA LYS A 51 -13.04 -24.48 9.38
C LYS A 51 -11.58 -24.09 9.13
N LEU A 52 -10.67 -24.41 10.05
CA LEU A 52 -9.24 -24.14 9.87
C LEU A 52 -8.65 -24.90 8.68
N GLU A 53 -9.01 -26.17 8.48
CA GLU A 53 -8.52 -26.94 7.32
C GLU A 53 -9.06 -26.42 6.00
N ILE A 54 -10.30 -25.93 5.95
CA ILE A 54 -10.85 -25.25 4.76
C ILE A 54 -10.02 -24.01 4.44
N VAL A 55 -9.74 -23.16 5.44
CA VAL A 55 -8.91 -21.96 5.26
C VAL A 55 -7.49 -22.32 4.84
N LYS A 56 -6.87 -23.33 5.45
CA LYS A 56 -5.55 -23.80 5.05
C LYS A 56 -5.52 -24.30 3.60
N SER A 57 -6.54 -25.04 3.18
CA SER A 57 -6.65 -25.49 1.78
C SER A 57 -6.69 -24.32 0.81
N THR A 58 -7.52 -23.31 1.12
CA THR A 58 -7.58 -22.06 0.32
C THR A 58 -6.23 -21.35 0.30
N MET A 59 -5.57 -21.22 1.45
CA MET A 59 -4.24 -20.59 1.54
C MET A 59 -3.17 -21.37 0.79
N ARG A 60 -3.19 -22.71 0.82
CA ARG A 60 -2.28 -23.54 0.01
C ARG A 60 -2.46 -23.27 -1.48
N SER A 61 -3.69 -23.17 -1.94
CA SER A 61 -3.99 -22.84 -3.34
C SER A 61 -3.41 -21.46 -3.70
N ILE A 62 -3.68 -20.43 -2.91
CA ILE A 62 -3.15 -19.07 -3.11
C ILE A 62 -1.62 -19.06 -3.14
N LEU A 63 -0.97 -19.71 -2.15
CA LEU A 63 0.48 -19.76 -2.05
C LEU A 63 1.14 -20.54 -3.18
N SER A 64 0.49 -21.60 -3.66
CA SER A 64 0.98 -22.39 -4.79
C SER A 64 0.87 -21.66 -6.12
N SER A 65 -0.17 -20.83 -6.29
CA SER A 65 -0.39 -20.05 -7.51
C SER A 65 0.32 -18.68 -7.54
N LEU A 66 1.08 -18.31 -6.51
CA LEU A 66 1.77 -17.01 -6.47
C LEU A 66 2.60 -16.69 -7.72
N LYS A 67 3.20 -17.71 -8.34
CA LYS A 67 4.04 -17.53 -9.55
C LYS A 67 3.23 -17.35 -10.83
N GLU A 68 1.94 -17.65 -10.81
CA GLU A 68 1.04 -17.50 -11.97
C GLU A 68 0.79 -16.02 -12.27
N ASP A 69 0.65 -15.19 -11.23
CA ASP A 69 0.71 -13.73 -11.38
C ASP A 69 2.15 -13.23 -11.30
N GLY A 70 2.87 -13.31 -12.42
CA GLY A 70 4.26 -12.89 -12.49
C GLY A 70 4.49 -11.42 -12.13
N ALA A 71 3.48 -10.54 -12.30
CA ALA A 71 3.61 -9.12 -11.94
C ALA A 71 3.64 -8.94 -10.42
N SER A 72 2.68 -9.51 -9.70
CA SER A 72 2.65 -9.49 -8.22
C SER A 72 3.84 -10.26 -7.63
N TYR A 73 4.19 -11.40 -8.23
CA TYR A 73 5.34 -12.19 -7.79
C TYR A 73 6.66 -11.42 -7.93
N SER A 74 6.88 -10.69 -9.03
CA SER A 74 8.10 -9.89 -9.21
C SER A 74 8.26 -8.79 -8.15
N LEU A 75 7.16 -8.14 -7.74
CA LEU A 75 7.18 -7.16 -6.66
C LEU A 75 7.49 -7.80 -5.30
N LEU A 76 6.87 -8.92 -5.01
CA LEU A 76 7.11 -9.66 -3.77
C LEU A 76 8.58 -10.05 -3.67
N ARG A 77 9.16 -10.58 -4.76
CA ARG A 77 10.59 -10.91 -4.81
C ARG A 77 11.49 -9.68 -4.70
N LEU A 78 11.08 -8.57 -5.29
CA LEU A 78 11.82 -7.30 -5.13
C LEU A 78 11.96 -6.90 -3.66
N PHE A 79 10.86 -6.91 -2.89
CA PHE A 79 10.90 -6.56 -1.47
C PHE A 79 11.74 -7.56 -0.65
N GLU A 80 11.63 -8.85 -0.92
CA GLU A 80 12.46 -9.89 -0.26
C GLU A 80 13.96 -9.67 -0.49
N VAL A 81 14.35 -9.22 -1.69
CA VAL A 81 15.75 -8.94 -2.03
C VAL A 81 16.22 -7.58 -1.49
N MET A 82 15.35 -6.57 -1.51
CA MET A 82 15.71 -5.22 -1.07
C MET A 82 15.81 -5.10 0.44
N ASP A 83 14.89 -5.68 1.15
CA ASP A 83 14.65 -5.40 2.56
C ASP A 83 14.74 -6.64 3.46
N LYS A 84 15.64 -7.56 3.14
CA LYS A 84 15.88 -8.76 3.94
C LYS A 84 15.88 -8.43 5.44
N ASP A 85 15.14 -9.20 6.23
CA ASP A 85 14.98 -9.06 7.68
C ASP A 85 14.19 -7.80 8.14
N ARG A 86 13.45 -7.16 7.23
CA ARG A 86 12.53 -6.06 7.54
C ARG A 86 11.07 -6.45 7.32
N VAL A 87 10.15 -5.69 7.90
CA VAL A 87 8.70 -5.93 7.75
C VAL A 87 8.28 -5.96 6.28
N SER A 88 8.89 -5.10 5.43
CA SER A 88 8.61 -5.04 3.98
C SER A 88 8.98 -6.32 3.23
N SER A 89 9.90 -7.13 3.73
CA SER A 89 10.31 -8.38 3.09
C SER A 89 9.42 -9.57 3.42
N TYR A 90 8.60 -9.49 4.46
CA TYR A 90 7.70 -10.58 4.82
C TYR A 90 6.45 -10.60 3.94
N ARG A 91 6.11 -11.80 3.48
CA ARG A 91 4.88 -11.99 2.68
C ARG A 91 3.64 -11.82 3.55
N MET A 92 2.75 -10.95 3.15
CA MET A 92 1.48 -10.76 3.86
C MET A 92 0.58 -12.00 3.80
N VAL A 93 0.69 -12.76 2.73
CA VAL A 93 -0.03 -14.04 2.57
C VAL A 93 0.65 -15.19 3.31
N GLY A 94 1.81 -14.97 3.94
CA GLY A 94 2.55 -15.99 4.66
C GLY A 94 3.38 -16.92 3.76
N TYR A 95 3.73 -18.07 4.32
CA TYR A 95 4.60 -19.07 3.67
C TYR A 95 3.97 -20.46 3.76
N LEU A 96 4.16 -21.24 2.71
CA LEU A 96 3.57 -22.59 2.61
C LEU A 96 4.02 -23.50 3.76
N GLU A 97 5.29 -23.43 4.12
CA GLU A 97 5.92 -24.19 5.19
C GLU A 97 5.43 -23.85 6.60
N ASP A 98 4.72 -22.74 6.76
CA ASP A 98 4.18 -22.33 8.05
C ASP A 98 2.72 -22.77 8.26
N LEU A 99 2.01 -23.09 7.20
CA LEU A 99 0.58 -23.45 7.29
C LEU A 99 0.33 -24.65 8.18
N ASP A 100 1.19 -25.66 8.11
CA ASP A 100 1.01 -26.90 8.90
C ASP A 100 1.31 -26.71 10.39
N LYS A 101 2.06 -25.64 10.72
CA LYS A 101 2.38 -25.27 12.12
C LYS A 101 1.20 -24.57 12.82
N VAL A 102 0.23 -24.05 12.06
CA VAL A 102 -0.93 -23.38 12.64
C VAL A 102 -1.93 -24.42 13.12
N THR A 103 -2.27 -24.38 14.40
CA THR A 103 -3.29 -25.23 15.02
C THR A 103 -4.49 -24.39 15.49
N PRO A 104 -5.67 -25.00 15.72
CA PRO A 104 -6.82 -24.30 16.28
C PRO A 104 -6.51 -23.54 17.57
N GLU A 105 -5.67 -24.13 18.43
CA GLU A 105 -5.23 -23.58 19.71
C GLU A 105 -4.25 -22.41 19.50
N SER A 106 -3.22 -22.58 18.64
CA SER A 106 -2.23 -21.53 18.38
C SER A 106 -2.86 -20.33 17.71
N LEU A 107 -3.82 -20.53 16.80
CA LEU A 107 -4.58 -19.46 16.16
C LEU A 107 -5.42 -18.70 17.18
N TYR A 108 -6.09 -19.40 18.10
CA TYR A 108 -6.85 -18.75 19.17
C TYR A 108 -5.95 -17.92 20.12
N GLN A 109 -4.79 -18.46 20.49
CA GLN A 109 -3.83 -17.73 21.32
C GLN A 109 -3.33 -16.47 20.62
N TYR A 110 -3.05 -16.56 19.32
CA TYR A 110 -2.65 -15.39 18.53
C TYR A 110 -3.77 -14.36 18.42
N TYR A 111 -5.00 -14.79 18.13
CA TYR A 111 -6.18 -13.92 18.15
C TYR A 111 -6.32 -13.19 19.49
N GLN A 112 -6.21 -13.90 20.62
CA GLN A 112 -6.29 -13.29 21.95
C GLN A 112 -5.18 -12.25 22.20
N LYS A 113 -3.99 -12.51 21.66
CA LYS A 113 -2.88 -11.55 21.72
C LYS A 113 -3.24 -10.28 20.94
N VAL A 114 -3.68 -10.40 19.68
CA VAL A 114 -4.07 -9.30 18.82
C VAL A 114 -5.12 -8.42 19.50
N ILE A 115 -6.25 -9.00 19.93
CA ILE A 115 -7.35 -8.27 20.57
C ILE A 115 -6.91 -7.53 21.85
N ARG A 116 -5.92 -8.05 22.58
CA ARG A 116 -5.43 -7.43 23.82
C ARG A 116 -4.32 -6.41 23.61
N SER A 117 -3.51 -6.60 22.58
CA SER A 117 -2.24 -5.86 22.44
C SER A 117 -2.23 -4.86 21.28
N ASP A 118 -3.01 -5.08 20.25
CA ASP A 118 -2.89 -4.26 19.06
C ASP A 118 -3.57 -2.88 19.24
N ILE A 119 -3.06 -1.91 18.51
CA ILE A 119 -3.65 -0.59 18.43
C ILE A 119 -4.86 -0.69 17.51
N VAL A 120 -5.98 -0.10 17.93
CA VAL A 120 -7.21 -0.05 17.13
C VAL A 120 -7.54 1.39 16.83
N ASP A 121 -7.65 1.70 15.57
CA ASP A 121 -8.11 2.97 15.05
C ASP A 121 -9.48 2.75 14.38
N VAL A 122 -10.45 3.61 14.67
CA VAL A 122 -11.79 3.53 14.11
C VAL A 122 -12.07 4.81 13.33
N PHE A 123 -12.35 4.65 12.04
CA PHE A 123 -12.71 5.74 11.14
C PHE A 123 -14.15 5.56 10.68
N VAL A 124 -14.93 6.62 10.70
CA VAL A 124 -16.31 6.61 10.22
C VAL A 124 -16.52 7.81 9.31
N ILE A 125 -17.16 7.60 8.19
CA ILE A 125 -17.56 8.64 7.26
C ILE A 125 -19.04 8.51 6.91
N GLY A 126 -19.76 9.62 6.84
CA GLY A 126 -21.16 9.66 6.46
C GLY A 126 -21.83 10.96 6.93
N ASP A 127 -23.12 11.06 6.70
CA ASP A 127 -23.97 12.13 7.25
C ASP A 127 -24.30 11.80 8.71
N ILE A 128 -23.39 12.13 9.63
CA ILE A 128 -23.41 11.66 11.01
C ILE A 128 -23.14 12.78 12.03
N ASP A 129 -23.76 12.71 13.20
CA ASP A 129 -23.34 13.52 14.35
C ASP A 129 -22.15 12.87 15.07
N PHE A 130 -21.06 13.61 15.18
CA PHE A 130 -19.80 13.13 15.76
C PHE A 130 -19.97 12.66 17.22
N LYS A 131 -20.76 13.37 18.04
CA LYS A 131 -20.93 13.04 19.46
C LYS A 131 -21.75 11.78 19.63
N GLU A 132 -22.82 11.67 18.84
CA GLU A 132 -23.70 10.50 18.85
C GLU A 132 -22.94 9.24 18.41
N ILE A 133 -22.25 9.30 17.29
CA ILE A 133 -21.45 8.18 16.77
C ILE A 133 -20.33 7.77 17.73
N THR A 134 -19.62 8.74 18.31
CA THR A 134 -18.57 8.45 19.29
C THR A 134 -19.14 7.74 20.52
N LYS A 135 -20.33 8.14 20.99
CA LYS A 135 -21.02 7.47 22.09
C LYS A 135 -21.40 6.04 21.72
N MET A 136 -22.02 5.82 20.54
CA MET A 136 -22.41 4.49 20.08
C MET A 136 -21.19 3.55 19.94
N ILE A 137 -20.07 4.04 19.39
CA ILE A 137 -18.85 3.24 19.24
C ILE A 137 -18.34 2.82 20.62
N ARG A 138 -18.28 3.75 21.59
CA ARG A 138 -17.83 3.44 22.96
C ARG A 138 -18.75 2.46 23.70
N GLU A 139 -20.05 2.48 23.42
CA GLU A 139 -21.02 1.54 24.01
C GLU A 139 -20.91 0.14 23.42
N VAL A 140 -20.62 0.03 22.12
CA VAL A 140 -20.68 -1.23 21.38
C VAL A 140 -19.33 -1.92 21.31
N VAL A 141 -18.25 -1.15 21.11
CA VAL A 141 -16.90 -1.71 20.88
C VAL A 141 -16.14 -1.78 22.20
N PRO A 142 -15.80 -2.98 22.72
CA PRO A 142 -15.22 -3.16 24.06
C PRO A 142 -13.71 -2.87 24.08
N ILE A 143 -13.29 -1.76 23.46
CA ILE A 143 -11.88 -1.38 23.43
C ILE A 143 -11.54 -0.57 24.67
N LYS A 144 -10.57 -1.07 25.42
CA LYS A 144 -10.00 -0.31 26.54
C LYS A 144 -8.96 0.67 25.99
N THR A 145 -9.13 1.95 26.36
CA THR A 145 -8.11 2.96 26.06
C THR A 145 -6.84 2.63 26.85
N VAL A 146 -5.82 2.19 26.16
CA VAL A 146 -4.49 1.91 26.73
C VAL A 146 -3.49 2.84 26.05
N LYS A 147 -2.69 3.56 26.83
CA LYS A 147 -1.55 4.32 26.28
C LYS A 147 -0.53 3.33 25.75
N ARG A 148 -0.42 3.22 24.45
CA ARG A 148 0.58 2.40 23.76
C ARG A 148 1.55 3.28 23.02
N LYS A 149 2.83 2.93 23.05
CA LYS A 149 3.85 3.62 22.25
C LYS A 149 3.76 3.08 20.84
N ARG A 150 3.38 3.95 19.88
CA ARG A 150 3.46 3.62 18.46
C ARG A 150 4.93 3.61 18.03
N ILE A 151 5.32 2.64 17.23
CA ILE A 151 6.58 2.69 16.50
C ILE A 151 6.41 3.63 15.29
N PRO A 152 7.48 4.24 14.75
CA PRO A 152 7.37 5.06 13.56
C PRO A 152 6.81 4.26 12.38
N TYR A 153 5.87 4.85 11.63
CA TYR A 153 5.32 4.24 10.39
C TYR A 153 6.36 4.19 9.28
N LEU A 154 7.15 5.25 9.16
CA LEU A 154 8.23 5.33 8.19
C LEU A 154 9.34 4.35 8.53
N LEU A 155 9.89 3.71 7.52
CA LEU A 155 11.12 2.95 7.69
C LEU A 155 12.25 3.89 8.11
N ALA A 156 13.10 3.42 9.02
CA ALA A 156 14.35 4.13 9.31
C ALA A 156 15.23 4.18 8.06
N ASP A 157 16.00 5.26 7.92
CA ASP A 157 16.95 5.39 6.83
C ASP A 157 17.90 4.19 6.76
N ILE A 158 18.06 3.69 5.55
CA ILE A 158 18.90 2.56 5.24
C ILE A 158 20.15 3.09 4.56
N LYS A 159 21.32 2.60 4.95
CA LYS A 159 22.56 2.96 4.25
C LYS A 159 22.49 2.60 2.78
N PRO A 160 22.93 3.51 1.88
CA PRO A 160 23.00 3.22 0.46
C PRO A 160 23.82 1.95 0.18
N ARG A 161 23.35 1.15 -0.76
CA ARG A 161 24.13 0.00 -1.24
C ARG A 161 25.21 0.47 -2.21
N ALA A 162 26.41 -0.09 -2.07
CA ALA A 162 27.52 0.21 -2.97
C ALA A 162 27.31 -0.35 -4.38
N ARG A 163 26.49 -1.39 -4.55
CA ARG A 163 26.23 -2.07 -5.83
C ARG A 163 24.76 -2.33 -6.04
N LYS A 164 24.31 -2.28 -7.29
CA LYS A 164 23.02 -2.78 -7.72
C LYS A 164 22.94 -4.30 -7.47
N VAL A 165 21.77 -4.76 -7.06
CA VAL A 165 21.48 -6.20 -6.94
C VAL A 165 20.45 -6.55 -8.00
N ALA A 166 20.70 -7.62 -8.74
CA ALA A 166 19.74 -8.14 -9.72
C ALA A 166 19.56 -9.64 -9.49
N VAL A 167 18.31 -10.06 -9.47
CA VAL A 167 17.90 -11.46 -9.36
C VAL A 167 17.06 -11.81 -10.57
N LYS A 168 17.32 -12.95 -11.20
CA LYS A 168 16.56 -13.48 -12.32
C LYS A 168 16.02 -14.84 -11.94
N GLU A 169 14.73 -15.00 -12.12
CA GLU A 169 14.04 -16.27 -11.90
C GLU A 169 13.29 -16.67 -13.16
N LYS A 170 13.38 -17.94 -13.51
CA LYS A 170 12.63 -18.49 -14.64
C LYS A 170 11.26 -18.92 -14.14
N ILE A 171 10.22 -18.32 -14.70
CA ILE A 171 8.84 -18.72 -14.51
C ILE A 171 8.18 -18.96 -15.86
N ASP A 172 7.16 -19.79 -15.88
CA ASP A 172 6.42 -20.09 -17.11
C ASP A 172 5.36 -19.00 -17.34
N THR A 173 5.77 -17.95 -18.05
CA THR A 173 4.91 -16.83 -18.42
C THR A 173 5.20 -16.36 -19.83
N ALA A 174 4.19 -15.84 -20.51
CA ALA A 174 4.32 -15.29 -21.87
C ALA A 174 5.28 -14.09 -21.91
N GLN A 175 5.27 -13.25 -20.87
CA GLN A 175 6.11 -12.05 -20.77
C GLN A 175 7.02 -12.09 -19.56
N SER A 176 8.21 -11.54 -19.66
CA SER A 176 9.07 -11.24 -18.52
C SER A 176 8.48 -10.10 -17.71
N LYS A 177 8.46 -10.24 -16.38
CA LYS A 177 8.04 -9.19 -15.47
C LYS A 177 9.26 -8.61 -14.78
N LEU A 178 9.49 -7.32 -15.01
CA LEU A 178 10.59 -6.56 -14.43
C LEU A 178 10.04 -5.71 -13.29
N ALA A 179 10.66 -5.79 -12.11
CA ALA A 179 10.44 -4.90 -11.00
C ALA A 179 11.77 -4.28 -10.55
N ILE A 180 11.84 -2.96 -10.49
CA ILE A 180 13.01 -2.20 -10.04
C ILE A 180 12.61 -1.38 -8.82
N GLY A 181 13.40 -1.43 -7.76
CA GLY A 181 13.25 -0.60 -6.58
C GLY A 181 14.40 0.41 -6.48
N CYS A 182 14.06 1.69 -6.52
CA CYS A 182 14.99 2.79 -6.31
C CYS A 182 14.78 3.37 -4.91
N ARG A 183 15.77 3.24 -4.04
CA ARG A 183 15.71 3.78 -2.68
C ARG A 183 15.97 5.27 -2.68
N CYS A 184 15.09 6.02 -2.01
CA CYS A 184 15.24 7.45 -1.76
C CYS A 184 15.81 7.66 -0.37
N TYR A 185 16.84 8.47 -0.25
CA TYR A 185 17.54 8.72 1.02
C TYR A 185 17.46 10.20 1.40
N GLY A 186 17.43 10.46 2.71
CA GLY A 186 17.56 11.80 3.25
C GLY A 186 16.47 12.80 2.88
N LEU A 187 15.32 12.34 2.40
CA LEU A 187 14.22 13.21 2.04
C LEU A 187 13.53 13.80 3.28
N SER A 188 13.38 15.10 3.32
CA SER A 188 12.49 15.79 4.24
C SER A 188 11.03 15.36 4.02
N SER A 189 10.16 15.70 4.95
CA SER A 189 8.72 15.43 4.79
C SER A 189 8.14 16.14 3.57
N TYR A 190 8.58 17.35 3.30
CA TYR A 190 8.16 18.11 2.11
C TYR A 190 8.60 17.43 0.81
N GLU A 191 9.89 17.12 0.68
CA GLU A 191 10.43 16.46 -0.52
C GLU A 191 9.74 15.10 -0.75
N ARG A 192 9.55 14.29 0.31
CA ARG A 192 8.87 13.00 0.21
C ARG A 192 7.41 13.13 -0.21
N ASN A 193 6.68 14.12 0.30
CA ASN A 193 5.26 14.24 0.07
C ASN A 193 4.94 14.95 -1.25
N TYR A 194 5.76 15.90 -1.69
CA TYR A 194 5.50 16.78 -2.82
C TYR A 194 6.49 16.59 -3.96
N ALA A 195 7.78 16.85 -3.76
CA ALA A 195 8.77 16.75 -4.82
C ALA A 195 8.85 15.33 -5.41
N LEU A 196 8.95 14.29 -4.55
CA LEU A 196 8.95 12.90 -4.99
C LEU A 196 7.66 12.50 -5.71
N THR A 197 6.54 13.13 -5.39
CA THR A 197 5.27 12.89 -6.08
C THR A 197 5.33 13.39 -7.51
N LEU A 198 5.77 14.63 -7.73
CA LEU A 198 5.95 15.17 -9.08
C LEU A 198 7.05 14.44 -9.85
N TYR A 199 8.18 14.17 -9.22
CA TYR A 199 9.23 13.31 -9.79
C TYR A 199 8.64 12.02 -10.36
N ASN A 200 7.80 11.34 -9.58
CA ASN A 200 7.20 10.07 -10.00
C ASN A 200 6.21 10.26 -11.15
N VAL A 201 5.36 11.30 -11.14
CA VAL A 201 4.42 11.55 -12.24
C VAL A 201 5.18 11.80 -13.54
N ILE A 202 6.25 12.59 -13.50
CA ILE A 202 7.11 12.85 -14.67
C ILE A 202 7.83 11.58 -15.12
N LEU A 203 8.37 10.78 -14.19
CA LEU A 203 9.13 9.57 -14.51
C LEU A 203 8.26 8.50 -15.15
N GLY A 204 7.16 8.07 -14.48
CA GLY A 204 6.39 6.91 -14.92
C GLY A 204 4.99 6.79 -14.30
N GLY A 205 4.49 7.85 -13.64
CA GLY A 205 3.21 7.85 -12.94
C GLY A 205 2.00 8.21 -13.80
N SER A 206 2.20 8.60 -15.05
CA SER A 206 1.13 9.02 -15.96
C SER A 206 1.34 8.49 -17.39
N GLY A 207 0.34 8.61 -18.24
CA GLY A 207 0.43 8.31 -19.67
C GLY A 207 1.35 9.27 -20.44
N ASP A 208 1.63 10.45 -19.90
CA ASP A 208 2.55 11.44 -20.45
C ASP A 208 3.97 11.34 -19.92
N SER A 209 4.24 10.36 -19.07
CA SER A 209 5.52 10.18 -18.40
C SER A 209 6.65 9.75 -19.33
N LYS A 210 7.88 10.02 -18.93
CA LYS A 210 9.11 9.72 -19.69
C LYS A 210 9.26 8.23 -19.99
N LEU A 211 9.04 7.37 -18.98
CA LEU A 211 9.10 5.91 -19.18
C LEU A 211 8.04 5.42 -20.18
N PHE A 212 6.83 5.94 -20.09
CA PHE A 212 5.75 5.55 -20.98
C PHE A 212 6.06 5.97 -22.42
N LYS A 213 6.42 7.24 -22.63
CA LYS A 213 6.77 7.77 -23.96
C LYS A 213 7.98 7.06 -24.57
N GLU A 214 9.06 6.90 -23.78
CA GLU A 214 10.33 6.40 -24.36
C GLU A 214 10.34 4.87 -24.51
N VAL A 215 9.90 4.11 -23.49
CA VAL A 215 10.03 2.65 -23.53
C VAL A 215 8.87 1.99 -24.26
N ARG A 216 7.64 2.50 -24.07
CA ARG A 216 6.43 1.90 -24.66
C ARG A 216 6.10 2.48 -26.01
N GLU A 217 5.94 3.81 -26.13
CA GLU A 217 5.44 4.42 -27.36
C GLU A 217 6.50 4.46 -28.47
N LYS A 218 7.66 5.06 -28.18
CA LYS A 218 8.69 5.24 -29.22
C LYS A 218 9.40 3.94 -29.59
N ASN A 219 9.66 3.07 -28.62
CA ASN A 219 10.46 1.87 -28.85
C ASN A 219 9.65 0.56 -28.83
N SER A 220 8.39 0.57 -28.43
CA SER A 220 7.49 -0.59 -28.38
C SER A 220 8.07 -1.80 -27.63
N LEU A 221 8.86 -1.57 -26.56
CA LEU A 221 9.58 -2.62 -25.84
C LEU A 221 8.76 -3.29 -24.74
N CYS A 222 7.62 -2.70 -24.37
CA CYS A 222 6.78 -3.22 -23.30
C CYS A 222 5.31 -2.89 -23.56
N TYR A 223 4.43 -3.73 -23.05
CA TYR A 223 3.00 -3.47 -23.08
C TYR A 223 2.56 -2.54 -21.94
N VAL A 224 3.14 -2.72 -20.76
CA VAL A 224 2.88 -1.91 -19.57
C VAL A 224 4.21 -1.51 -18.97
N ILE A 225 4.35 -0.24 -18.65
CA ILE A 225 5.41 0.31 -17.80
C ILE A 225 4.85 1.43 -16.95
N ASN A 226 5.16 1.42 -15.67
CA ASN A 226 4.80 2.51 -14.76
C ASN A 226 5.79 2.62 -13.60
N SER A 227 5.74 3.75 -12.90
CA SER A 227 6.40 3.92 -11.61
C SER A 227 5.41 4.34 -10.54
N VAL A 228 5.67 3.94 -9.30
CA VAL A 228 4.83 4.24 -8.12
C VAL A 228 5.74 4.59 -6.94
N PRO A 229 5.52 5.72 -6.26
CA PRO A 229 6.25 6.05 -5.05
C PRO A 229 5.68 5.26 -3.85
N ASN A 230 6.54 4.56 -3.14
CA ASN A 230 6.24 4.01 -1.83
C ASN A 230 6.89 4.90 -0.76
N LYS A 231 6.15 5.92 -0.33
CA LYS A 231 6.64 6.95 0.58
C LYS A 231 7.00 6.41 1.96
N LEU A 232 6.29 5.37 2.42
CA LEU A 232 6.53 4.76 3.73
C LEU A 232 7.82 3.94 3.77
N ASP A 233 8.17 3.31 2.66
CA ASP A 233 9.37 2.51 2.51
C ASP A 233 10.52 3.29 1.83
N HIS A 234 10.33 4.57 1.56
CA HIS A 234 11.29 5.44 0.89
C HIS A 234 11.78 4.87 -0.46
N LEU A 235 10.83 4.46 -1.29
CA LEU A 235 11.10 3.81 -2.57
C LEU A 235 10.34 4.47 -3.72
N VAL A 236 10.94 4.43 -4.91
CA VAL A 236 10.22 4.48 -6.19
C VAL A 236 10.31 3.09 -6.80
N LEU A 237 9.16 2.51 -7.12
CA LEU A 237 9.02 1.19 -7.73
C LEU A 237 8.71 1.37 -9.20
N ILE A 238 9.50 0.74 -10.09
CA ILE A 238 9.22 0.68 -11.53
C ILE A 238 8.83 -0.74 -11.87
N ARG A 239 7.75 -0.90 -12.63
CA ARG A 239 7.24 -2.19 -13.10
C ARG A 239 7.07 -2.17 -14.60
N ALA A 240 7.48 -3.26 -15.27
CA ALA A 240 7.25 -3.40 -16.69
C ALA A 240 6.96 -4.85 -17.08
N GLY A 241 6.08 -5.03 -18.07
CA GLY A 241 5.85 -6.30 -18.77
C GLY A 241 6.57 -6.25 -20.10
N ILE A 242 7.61 -7.05 -20.26
CA ILE A 242 8.56 -6.97 -21.38
C ILE A 242 8.68 -8.33 -22.05
N ASP A 243 8.83 -8.38 -23.37
CA ASP A 243 9.23 -9.58 -24.05
C ASP A 243 10.70 -9.90 -23.76
N LYS A 244 11.05 -11.19 -23.66
CA LYS A 244 12.40 -11.63 -23.23
C LYS A 244 13.52 -11.00 -24.06
N GLU A 245 13.29 -10.85 -25.35
CA GLU A 245 14.24 -10.30 -26.32
C GLU A 245 14.53 -8.82 -26.05
N ASN A 246 13.54 -8.10 -25.54
CA ASN A 246 13.60 -6.66 -25.32
C ASN A 246 14.19 -6.27 -23.96
N TYR A 247 14.46 -7.25 -23.07
CA TYR A 247 14.87 -6.97 -21.68
C TYR A 247 16.07 -6.04 -21.58
N SER A 248 17.15 -6.30 -22.28
CA SER A 248 18.38 -5.51 -22.17
C SER A 248 18.18 -4.07 -22.65
N ARG A 249 17.46 -3.91 -23.77
CA ARG A 249 17.18 -2.59 -24.32
C ARG A 249 16.19 -1.79 -23.45
N ALA A 250 15.14 -2.43 -22.92
CA ALA A 250 14.20 -1.80 -22.02
C ALA A 250 14.90 -1.33 -20.73
N LEU A 251 15.76 -2.17 -20.15
CA LEU A 251 16.52 -1.81 -18.95
C LEU A 251 17.47 -0.62 -19.21
N GLU A 252 18.16 -0.60 -20.36
CA GLU A 252 19.02 0.51 -20.77
C GLU A 252 18.24 1.83 -20.85
N LEU A 253 17.06 1.82 -21.48
CA LEU A 253 16.22 3.02 -21.58
C LEU A 253 15.67 3.47 -20.22
N ILE A 254 15.23 2.52 -19.38
CA ILE A 254 14.78 2.85 -18.01
C ILE A 254 15.93 3.50 -17.23
N GLU A 255 17.14 2.94 -17.31
CA GLU A 255 18.30 3.51 -16.61
C GLU A 255 18.68 4.88 -17.16
N LYS A 256 18.55 5.09 -18.48
CA LYS A 256 18.77 6.40 -19.12
C LYS A 256 17.76 7.42 -18.58
N GLU A 257 16.46 7.11 -18.55
CA GLU A 257 15.46 8.05 -18.05
C GLU A 257 15.64 8.37 -16.56
N LEU A 258 16.06 7.40 -15.74
CA LEU A 258 16.46 7.65 -14.35
C LEU A 258 17.65 8.60 -14.24
N GLN A 259 18.63 8.48 -15.15
CA GLN A 259 19.78 9.41 -15.19
C GLN A 259 19.38 10.81 -15.65
N ASP A 260 18.50 10.87 -16.66
CA ASP A 260 17.98 12.15 -17.15
C ASP A 260 17.19 12.88 -16.07
N MET A 261 16.35 12.17 -15.31
CA MET A 261 15.68 12.76 -14.14
C MET A 261 16.68 13.32 -13.11
N ARG A 262 17.72 12.55 -12.77
CA ARG A 262 18.77 13.01 -11.82
C ARG A 262 19.53 14.26 -12.29
N LYS A 263 19.60 14.50 -13.58
CA LYS A 263 20.24 15.67 -14.20
C LYS A 263 19.28 16.83 -14.41
N GLY A 264 18.02 16.70 -14.01
CA GLY A 264 17.00 17.71 -14.26
C GLY A 264 16.61 17.82 -15.75
N ILE A 265 16.83 16.76 -16.55
CA ILE A 265 16.48 16.72 -17.98
C ILE A 265 14.99 16.36 -18.12
N PHE A 266 14.14 17.30 -17.83
CA PHE A 266 12.71 17.34 -18.07
C PHE A 266 12.28 18.81 -18.25
N SER A 267 11.19 19.04 -18.97
CA SER A 267 10.75 20.38 -19.34
C SER A 267 9.86 21.03 -18.26
N ASP A 268 9.68 22.34 -18.35
CA ASP A 268 8.69 23.04 -17.51
C ASP A 268 7.25 22.60 -17.84
N GLU A 269 7.00 22.16 -19.07
CA GLU A 269 5.72 21.58 -19.47
C GLU A 269 5.47 20.23 -18.79
N ASP A 270 6.50 19.37 -18.64
CA ASP A 270 6.38 18.12 -17.88
C ASP A 270 6.01 18.39 -16.41
N ILE A 271 6.57 19.44 -15.82
CA ILE A 271 6.23 19.87 -14.44
C ILE A 271 4.79 20.34 -14.36
N LYS A 272 4.36 21.18 -15.31
CA LYS A 272 3.01 21.70 -15.35
C LYS A 272 1.98 20.57 -15.48
N ILE A 273 2.16 19.66 -16.42
CA ILE A 273 1.32 18.47 -16.61
C ILE A 273 1.28 17.63 -15.32
N ALA A 274 2.42 17.41 -14.66
CA ALA A 274 2.49 16.64 -13.43
C ALA A 274 1.71 17.31 -12.28
N LYS A 275 1.77 18.65 -12.16
CA LYS A 275 1.01 19.41 -11.15
C LYS A 275 -0.50 19.32 -11.41
N GLU A 276 -0.93 19.52 -12.65
CA GLU A 276 -2.34 19.42 -13.06
C GLU A 276 -2.87 17.99 -12.82
N TYR A 277 -2.11 16.97 -13.21
CA TYR A 277 -2.44 15.57 -12.95
C TYR A 277 -2.65 15.29 -11.45
N PHE A 278 -1.76 15.80 -10.60
CA PHE A 278 -1.87 15.60 -9.16
C PHE A 278 -3.08 16.32 -8.56
N CYS A 279 -3.34 17.56 -8.96
CA CYS A 279 -4.50 18.32 -8.49
C CYS A 279 -5.81 17.62 -8.89
N THR A 280 -5.92 17.14 -10.11
CA THR A 280 -7.08 16.35 -10.57
C THR A 280 -7.26 15.09 -9.72
N ALA A 281 -6.17 14.39 -9.41
CA ALA A 281 -6.21 13.19 -8.55
C ALA A 281 -6.62 13.52 -7.10
N LEU A 282 -6.31 14.73 -6.58
CA LEU A 282 -6.82 15.19 -5.28
C LEU A 282 -8.33 15.46 -5.31
N ASP A 283 -8.85 16.06 -6.37
CA ASP A 283 -10.28 16.31 -6.52
C ASP A 283 -11.07 14.99 -6.52
N GLU A 284 -10.56 13.98 -7.22
CA GLU A 284 -11.16 12.64 -7.23
C GLU A 284 -11.20 11.94 -5.85
N VAL A 285 -10.43 12.40 -4.85
CA VAL A 285 -10.49 11.83 -3.49
C VAL A 285 -11.87 12.04 -2.90
N LEU A 286 -12.50 13.19 -3.16
CA LEU A 286 -13.81 13.54 -2.61
C LEU A 286 -14.96 12.71 -3.20
N ASP A 287 -14.74 12.06 -4.34
CA ASP A 287 -15.75 11.21 -4.99
C ASP A 287 -15.88 9.81 -4.36
N SER A 288 -14.99 9.45 -3.45
CA SER A 288 -14.96 8.12 -2.86
C SER A 288 -14.84 8.15 -1.33
N PRO A 289 -15.83 7.64 -0.59
CA PRO A 289 -15.75 7.53 0.87
C PRO A 289 -14.48 6.82 1.35
N ASN A 290 -14.05 5.77 0.68
CA ASN A 290 -12.83 5.03 1.04
C ASN A 290 -11.57 5.89 0.84
N ARG A 291 -11.47 6.64 -0.26
CA ARG A 291 -10.34 7.55 -0.49
C ARG A 291 -10.30 8.68 0.53
N ILE A 292 -11.46 9.18 0.94
CA ILE A 292 -11.57 10.19 2.01
C ILE A 292 -11.06 9.59 3.33
N LEU A 293 -11.52 8.39 3.70
CA LEU A 293 -11.04 7.70 4.91
C LEU A 293 -9.53 7.48 4.88
N ASP A 294 -8.97 6.99 3.76
CA ASP A 294 -7.54 6.78 3.59
C ASP A 294 -6.76 8.10 3.74
N ASN A 295 -7.28 9.19 3.18
CA ASN A 295 -6.65 10.50 3.30
C ASN A 295 -6.60 10.96 4.77
N TYR A 296 -7.72 10.88 5.49
CA TYR A 296 -7.76 11.23 6.92
C TYR A 296 -6.90 10.29 7.76
N TYR A 297 -6.86 9.01 7.43
CA TYR A 297 -5.97 8.05 8.08
C TYR A 297 -4.50 8.45 7.93
N MET A 298 -4.10 8.84 6.72
CA MET A 298 -2.74 9.33 6.44
C MET A 298 -2.44 10.65 7.18
N MET A 299 -3.42 11.56 7.27
CA MET A 299 -3.28 12.81 8.02
C MET A 299 -3.05 12.53 9.51
N GLU A 300 -3.86 11.68 10.11
CA GLU A 300 -3.79 11.33 11.53
C GLU A 300 -2.48 10.61 11.90
N LEU A 301 -2.05 9.65 11.07
CA LEU A 301 -0.91 8.80 11.41
C LEU A 301 0.44 9.41 11.02
N LEU A 302 0.50 10.16 9.95
CA LEU A 302 1.76 10.69 9.39
C LEU A 302 1.86 12.20 9.51
N GLY A 303 0.81 12.89 9.97
CA GLY A 303 0.76 14.35 9.99
C GLY A 303 0.86 14.94 8.59
N THR A 304 0.26 14.29 7.58
CA THR A 304 0.21 14.86 6.23
C THR A 304 -0.81 15.99 6.18
N ASP A 305 -0.62 16.89 5.23
CA ASP A 305 -1.51 18.04 5.05
C ASP A 305 -2.91 17.59 4.56
N ASP A 306 -3.91 18.45 4.71
CA ASP A 306 -5.23 18.28 4.09
C ASP A 306 -5.17 18.44 2.56
N LEU A 307 -6.30 18.25 1.88
CA LEU A 307 -6.35 18.27 0.41
C LEU A 307 -6.04 19.65 -0.16
N GLU A 308 -6.53 20.72 0.48
CA GLU A 308 -6.31 22.10 0.05
C GLU A 308 -4.84 22.49 0.18
N GLU A 309 -4.24 22.22 1.32
CA GLU A 309 -2.82 22.49 1.56
C GLU A 309 -1.91 21.60 0.69
N LYS A 310 -2.30 20.35 0.41
CA LYS A 310 -1.60 19.50 -0.56
C LYS A 310 -1.61 20.12 -1.94
N SER A 311 -2.77 20.60 -2.41
CA SER A 311 -2.89 21.28 -3.71
C SER A 311 -2.02 22.52 -3.77
N ARG A 312 -2.05 23.36 -2.73
CA ARG A 312 -1.22 24.58 -2.65
C ARG A 312 0.27 24.24 -2.71
N LYS A 313 0.74 23.33 -1.86
CA LYS A 313 2.17 22.96 -1.77
C LYS A 313 2.70 22.32 -3.04
N ILE A 314 1.91 21.49 -3.72
CA ILE A 314 2.35 20.87 -4.97
C ILE A 314 2.55 21.93 -6.08
N MET A 315 1.70 22.97 -6.11
CA MET A 315 1.85 24.05 -7.07
C MET A 315 3.10 24.90 -6.84
N GLU A 316 3.60 24.95 -5.60
CA GLU A 316 4.80 25.71 -5.23
C GLU A 316 6.11 24.97 -5.53
N VAL A 317 6.08 23.64 -5.71
CA VAL A 317 7.30 22.85 -5.99
C VAL A 317 8.02 23.37 -7.22
N SER A 318 9.28 23.68 -7.05
CA SER A 318 10.18 24.14 -8.11
C SER A 318 10.89 22.99 -8.82
N LYS A 319 11.42 23.26 -10.02
CA LYS A 319 12.22 22.30 -10.78
C LYS A 319 13.44 21.80 -10.04
N THR A 320 14.05 22.64 -9.22
CA THR A 320 15.25 22.32 -8.45
C THR A 320 14.98 21.41 -7.25
N GLU A 321 13.72 21.32 -6.82
CA GLU A 321 13.30 20.43 -5.73
C GLU A 321 12.91 19.04 -6.24
N ILE A 322 12.56 18.93 -7.53
CA ILE A 322 12.27 17.66 -8.21
C ILE A 322 13.56 16.94 -8.58
#